data_4cd2d8f0e3f813c20df01ee7cf67817e
#
_entry.id   4cd2d8f0e3f813c20df01ee7cf67817e
#
_cell.length_a   1.000
_cell.length_b   1.000
_cell.length_c   1.000
_cell.angle_alpha   90.00
_cell.angle_beta   90.00
_cell.angle_gamma   90.00
#
_symmetry.space_group_name_H-M   'P 1'
#
loop_
_entity.id
_entity.type
_entity.pdbx_description
1 polymer ?
#
loop_
_entity_poly.entity_id
_entity_poly.type
_entity_poly.pdbx_seq_one_letter_code
_entity_poly.pdbx_strand_id
1 'polypeptide(L)'
;MRRVSITTGLFMAALTTTLVVGTPRVAQSQDAEVVKKGTQVYAAQKCSVCHAIAGKGGKSSALDGVGGKLSADDIRQWILDPVAMAKKANSTKKPPMPKKYDKLPAADLDALVAYMQSLK
;
A
#
# COMPACT_ATOMS: atom_id res chain seq x y z
N MET A 1 -5.69 40.58 -73.18
CA MET A 1 -6.36 39.64 -72.26
C MET A 1 -5.31 38.72 -71.68
N ARG A 2 -4.86 39.00 -70.47
CA ARG A 2 -3.95 38.09 -69.69
C ARG A 2 -4.58 37.77 -68.37
N ARG A 3 -4.88 36.50 -68.15
CA ARG A 3 -5.44 35.97 -66.90
C ARG A 3 -4.31 35.77 -65.93
N VAL A 4 -4.38 36.43 -64.80
CA VAL A 4 -3.47 36.17 -63.66
C VAL A 4 -4.11 35.12 -62.79
N SER A 5 -3.48 33.94 -62.69
CA SER A 5 -3.87 32.89 -61.74
C SER A 5 -3.18 33.16 -60.43
N ILE A 6 -3.98 33.40 -59.42
CA ILE A 6 -3.52 33.50 -58.02
C ILE A 6 -3.60 32.11 -57.41
N THR A 7 -2.45 31.49 -57.19
CA THR A 7 -2.32 30.23 -56.43
C THR A 7 -2.30 30.55 -54.93
N THR A 8 -3.40 30.27 -54.27
CA THR A 8 -3.53 30.39 -52.82
C THR A 8 -2.83 29.18 -52.17
N GLY A 9 -1.65 29.43 -51.63
CA GLY A 9 -0.93 28.41 -50.81
C GLY A 9 -1.55 28.28 -49.43
N LEU A 10 -2.15 27.14 -49.14
CA LEU A 10 -2.70 26.78 -47.85
C LEU A 10 -1.58 26.26 -46.94
N PHE A 11 -1.09 27.12 -46.06
CA PHE A 11 -0.17 26.68 -45.00
C PHE A 11 -0.96 25.93 -43.92
N MET A 12 -0.88 24.63 -43.90
CA MET A 12 -1.35 23.78 -42.79
C MET A 12 -0.31 23.84 -41.66
N ALA A 13 -0.59 24.64 -40.66
CA ALA A 13 0.15 24.62 -39.40
C ALA A 13 -0.26 23.35 -38.61
N ALA A 14 0.61 22.32 -38.61
CA ALA A 14 0.43 21.16 -37.76
C ALA A 14 0.74 21.54 -36.30
N LEU A 15 -0.31 21.70 -35.50
CA LEU A 15 -0.18 21.82 -34.05
C LEU A 15 0.17 20.42 -33.47
N THR A 16 1.44 20.16 -33.22
CA THR A 16 1.86 19.00 -32.47
C THR A 16 1.59 19.23 -30.97
N THR A 17 0.47 18.74 -30.48
CA THR A 17 0.14 18.73 -29.07
C THR A 17 1.02 17.68 -28.39
N THR A 18 2.10 18.09 -27.74
CA THR A 18 2.94 17.21 -26.92
C THR A 18 2.19 16.88 -25.64
N LEU A 19 1.64 15.67 -25.57
CA LEU A 19 1.02 15.15 -24.35
C LEU A 19 2.15 14.88 -23.34
N VAL A 20 2.36 15.79 -22.39
CA VAL A 20 3.25 15.54 -21.24
C VAL A 20 2.52 14.56 -20.33
N VAL A 21 2.82 13.27 -20.46
CA VAL A 21 2.38 12.25 -19.50
C VAL A 21 3.20 12.47 -18.23
N GLY A 22 2.63 13.25 -17.30
CA GLY A 22 3.20 13.44 -15.97
C GLY A 22 3.24 12.10 -15.24
N THR A 23 4.44 11.55 -15.03
CA THR A 23 4.63 10.33 -14.25
C THR A 23 4.28 10.61 -12.78
N PRO A 24 3.50 9.75 -12.09
CA PRO A 24 3.11 9.93 -10.69
C PRO A 24 4.26 9.58 -9.73
N ARG A 25 5.37 10.30 -9.83
CA ARG A 25 6.55 10.05 -9.01
C ARG A 25 6.36 10.45 -7.54
N VAL A 26 5.42 11.36 -7.29
CA VAL A 26 5.14 11.88 -5.93
C VAL A 26 4.34 10.86 -5.11
N ALA A 27 3.39 10.15 -5.71
CA ALA A 27 2.61 9.13 -5.03
C ALA A 27 3.49 7.95 -4.55
N GLN A 28 4.41 7.46 -5.38
CA GLN A 28 5.31 6.35 -5.02
C GLN A 28 6.28 6.71 -3.88
N SER A 29 6.71 7.97 -3.77
CA SER A 29 7.59 8.38 -2.66
C SER A 29 6.83 8.46 -1.34
N GLN A 30 5.57 8.90 -1.34
CA GLN A 30 4.71 8.93 -0.16
C GLN A 30 4.38 7.52 0.32
N ASP A 31 4.06 6.60 -0.58
CA ASP A 31 3.81 5.20 -0.24
C ASP A 31 5.04 4.53 0.40
N ALA A 32 6.25 4.79 -0.12
CA ALA A 32 7.48 4.25 0.42
C ALA A 32 7.79 4.77 1.84
N GLU A 33 7.56 6.06 2.11
CA GLU A 33 7.73 6.64 3.44
C GLU A 33 6.72 6.09 4.45
N VAL A 34 5.46 5.92 4.04
CA VAL A 34 4.42 5.32 4.89
C VAL A 34 4.77 3.87 5.22
N VAL A 35 5.21 3.08 4.24
CA VAL A 35 5.66 1.69 4.45
C VAL A 35 6.87 1.64 5.37
N LYS A 36 7.85 2.54 5.20
CA LYS A 36 9.01 2.65 6.09
C LYS A 36 8.60 2.98 7.53
N LYS A 37 7.67 3.89 7.73
CA LYS A 37 7.09 4.15 9.04
C LYS A 37 6.41 2.90 9.60
N GLY A 38 5.69 2.16 8.79
CA GLY A 38 5.05 0.91 9.17
C GLY A 38 6.03 -0.15 9.67
N THR A 39 7.21 -0.28 9.05
CA THR A 39 8.28 -1.16 9.55
C THR A 39 8.79 -0.72 10.92
N GLN A 40 8.89 0.57 11.18
CA GLN A 40 9.29 1.09 12.49
C GLN A 40 8.23 0.78 13.56
N VAL A 41 6.94 0.97 13.24
CA VAL A 41 5.83 0.63 14.13
C VAL A 41 5.81 -0.87 14.42
N TYR A 42 6.00 -1.71 13.41
CA TYR A 42 6.10 -3.17 13.55
C TYR A 42 7.19 -3.57 14.56
N ALA A 43 8.37 -2.96 14.45
CA ALA A 43 9.49 -3.20 15.37
C ALA A 43 9.18 -2.67 16.79
N ALA A 44 8.69 -1.45 16.90
CA ALA A 44 8.37 -0.80 18.18
C ALA A 44 7.29 -1.57 18.95
N GLN A 45 6.29 -2.11 18.27
CA GLN A 45 5.23 -2.91 18.86
C GLN A 45 5.62 -4.38 19.10
N LYS A 46 6.86 -4.75 18.77
CA LYS A 46 7.42 -6.11 18.95
C LYS A 46 6.59 -7.21 18.26
N CYS A 47 6.02 -6.91 17.11
CA CYS A 47 5.18 -7.85 16.37
C CYS A 47 5.98 -9.09 15.94
N SER A 48 7.28 -8.94 15.73
CA SER A 48 8.21 -10.05 15.40
C SER A 48 8.36 -11.10 16.47
N VAL A 49 7.91 -10.86 17.70
CA VAL A 49 7.92 -11.89 18.77
C VAL A 49 7.02 -13.09 18.38
N CYS A 50 5.89 -12.81 17.73
CA CYS A 50 4.93 -13.83 17.31
C CYS A 50 4.91 -14.05 15.79
N HIS A 51 5.22 -13.02 15.00
CA HIS A 51 5.11 -13.05 13.55
C HIS A 51 6.46 -13.13 12.86
N ALA A 52 6.56 -14.01 11.86
CA ALA A 52 7.72 -14.07 10.97
C ALA A 52 7.43 -13.31 9.65
N ILE A 53 8.46 -12.63 9.14
CA ILE A 53 8.51 -12.06 7.80
C ILE A 53 9.85 -12.48 7.18
N ALA A 54 9.83 -13.04 5.98
CA ALA A 54 11.01 -13.57 5.30
C ALA A 54 11.83 -14.54 6.19
N GLY A 55 11.14 -15.38 6.95
CA GLY A 55 11.75 -16.36 7.84
C GLY A 55 12.33 -15.79 9.14
N LYS A 56 12.24 -14.47 9.37
CA LYS A 56 12.74 -13.80 10.58
C LYS A 56 11.59 -13.48 11.53
N GLY A 57 11.68 -13.88 12.79
CA GLY A 57 10.67 -13.64 13.83
C GLY A 57 10.06 -14.93 14.39
N GLY A 58 8.96 -14.76 15.14
CA GLY A 58 8.27 -15.86 15.79
C GLY A 58 7.51 -16.75 14.81
N LYS A 59 7.39 -18.02 15.16
CA LYS A 59 6.80 -19.03 14.26
C LYS A 59 5.29 -19.20 14.41
N SER A 60 4.63 -18.41 15.26
CA SER A 60 3.20 -18.55 15.51
C SER A 60 2.34 -18.23 14.29
N SER A 61 2.76 -17.23 13.50
CA SER A 61 2.07 -16.86 12.27
C SER A 61 3.01 -16.07 11.35
N ALA A 62 3.31 -16.62 10.18
CA ALA A 62 4.04 -15.90 9.14
C ALA A 62 3.13 -14.88 8.46
N LEU A 63 3.69 -13.71 8.16
CA LEU A 63 2.99 -12.60 7.47
C LEU A 63 3.40 -12.47 6.00
N ASP A 64 4.20 -13.41 5.50
CA ASP A 64 4.61 -13.43 4.09
C ASP A 64 3.38 -13.52 3.18
N GLY A 65 3.30 -12.60 2.23
CA GLY A 65 2.20 -12.54 1.29
C GLY A 65 0.85 -12.11 1.88
N VAL A 66 0.81 -11.58 3.12
CA VAL A 66 -0.45 -11.19 3.78
C VAL A 66 -1.18 -10.09 3.01
N GLY A 67 -0.46 -9.15 2.41
CA GLY A 67 -1.03 -8.08 1.60
C GLY A 67 -1.63 -8.54 0.28
N GLY A 68 -1.33 -9.76 -0.16
CA GLY A 68 -2.02 -10.40 -1.29
C GLY A 68 -3.23 -11.24 -0.89
N LYS A 69 -3.35 -11.59 0.39
CA LYS A 69 -4.38 -12.48 0.92
C LYS A 69 -5.53 -11.74 1.62
N LEU A 70 -5.22 -10.61 2.25
CA LEU A 70 -6.17 -9.82 3.03
C LEU A 70 -6.26 -8.41 2.48
N SER A 71 -7.45 -7.80 2.58
CA SER A 71 -7.65 -6.39 2.30
C SER A 71 -7.02 -5.51 3.39
N ALA A 72 -6.81 -4.23 3.10
CA ALA A 72 -6.34 -3.26 4.09
C ALA A 72 -7.29 -3.19 5.30
N ASP A 73 -8.59 -3.26 5.06
CA ASP A 73 -9.61 -3.23 6.12
C ASP A 73 -9.56 -4.50 6.98
N ASP A 74 -9.40 -5.68 6.39
CA ASP A 74 -9.24 -6.91 7.17
C ASP A 74 -7.96 -6.89 8.00
N ILE A 75 -6.84 -6.42 7.45
CA ILE A 75 -5.59 -6.25 8.19
C ILE A 75 -5.79 -5.28 9.36
N ARG A 76 -6.45 -4.16 9.13
CA ARG A 76 -6.79 -3.19 10.17
C ARG A 76 -7.61 -3.83 11.28
N GLN A 77 -8.64 -4.59 10.93
CA GLN A 77 -9.48 -5.28 11.91
C GLN A 77 -8.69 -6.33 12.70
N TRP A 78 -7.78 -7.07 12.07
CA TRP A 78 -6.88 -7.99 12.78
C TRP A 78 -6.00 -7.30 13.82
N ILE A 79 -5.59 -6.06 13.56
CA ILE A 79 -4.78 -5.28 14.51
C ILE A 79 -5.65 -4.75 15.66
N LEU A 80 -6.84 -4.22 15.35
CA LEU A 80 -7.72 -3.58 16.32
C LEU A 80 -8.51 -4.58 17.17
N ASP A 81 -9.07 -5.61 16.57
CA ASP A 81 -9.85 -6.64 17.26
C ASP A 81 -9.51 -8.05 16.78
N PRO A 82 -8.31 -8.55 17.17
CA PRO A 82 -7.86 -9.88 16.78
C PRO A 82 -8.76 -11.00 17.31
N VAL A 83 -9.48 -10.77 18.40
CA VAL A 83 -10.39 -11.78 18.98
C VAL A 83 -11.60 -12.00 18.06
N ALA A 84 -12.23 -10.92 17.62
CA ALA A 84 -13.36 -11.01 16.68
C ALA A 84 -12.91 -11.60 15.34
N MET A 85 -11.74 -11.18 14.83
CA MET A 85 -11.20 -11.69 13.58
C MET A 85 -10.79 -13.17 13.66
N ALA A 86 -10.20 -13.60 14.77
CA ALA A 86 -9.87 -15.01 14.99
C ALA A 86 -11.14 -15.88 15.00
N LYS A 87 -12.22 -15.41 15.64
CA LYS A 87 -13.52 -16.08 15.61
C LYS A 87 -14.10 -16.15 14.19
N LYS A 88 -14.09 -15.03 13.45
CA LYS A 88 -14.55 -14.97 12.06
C LYS A 88 -13.80 -15.92 11.15
N ALA A 89 -12.48 -16.03 11.35
CA ALA A 89 -11.59 -16.87 10.56
C ALA A 89 -11.51 -18.34 11.06
N ASN A 90 -12.23 -18.71 12.10
CA ASN A 90 -12.12 -20.00 12.78
C ASN A 90 -10.65 -20.37 13.10
N SER A 91 -9.87 -19.39 13.55
CA SER A 91 -8.45 -19.56 13.81
C SER A 91 -8.17 -20.40 15.05
N THR A 92 -7.34 -21.42 14.89
CA THR A 92 -6.85 -22.27 15.98
C THR A 92 -5.44 -21.91 16.45
N LYS A 93 -4.89 -20.81 15.97
CA LYS A 93 -3.52 -20.36 16.27
C LYS A 93 -3.35 -20.07 17.77
N LYS A 94 -2.24 -20.54 18.31
CA LYS A 94 -1.87 -20.38 19.72
C LYS A 94 -0.43 -19.83 19.82
N PRO A 95 -0.14 -18.89 20.72
CA PRO A 95 -1.12 -18.11 21.50
C PRO A 95 -1.94 -17.19 20.59
N PRO A 96 -3.16 -16.77 21.00
CA PRO A 96 -3.94 -15.80 20.23
C PRO A 96 -3.25 -14.44 20.23
N MET A 97 -3.43 -13.67 19.15
CA MET A 97 -2.95 -12.30 19.07
C MET A 97 -3.60 -11.44 20.18
N PRO A 98 -2.82 -10.69 20.99
CA PRO A 98 -3.37 -9.91 22.09
C PRO A 98 -4.13 -8.68 21.59
N LYS A 99 -5.25 -8.35 22.21
CA LYS A 99 -5.99 -7.12 21.98
C LYS A 99 -5.35 -5.96 22.76
N LYS A 100 -4.34 -5.31 22.20
CA LYS A 100 -3.64 -4.19 22.85
C LYS A 100 -3.25 -3.07 21.89
N TYR A 101 -3.59 -3.20 20.62
CA TYR A 101 -3.18 -2.28 19.56
C TYR A 101 -4.30 -1.31 19.15
N ASP A 102 -5.45 -1.41 19.81
CA ASP A 102 -6.60 -0.53 19.63
C ASP A 102 -6.34 0.94 20.06
N LYS A 103 -5.25 1.15 20.83
CA LYS A 103 -4.78 2.47 21.27
C LYS A 103 -3.65 3.07 20.43
N LEU A 104 -3.27 2.42 19.31
CA LEU A 104 -2.28 2.98 18.42
C LEU A 104 -2.78 4.33 17.83
N PRO A 105 -1.89 5.35 17.72
CA PRO A 105 -2.21 6.55 16.96
C PRO A 105 -2.66 6.19 15.54
N ALA A 106 -3.66 6.89 15.01
CA ALA A 106 -4.22 6.60 13.68
C ALA A 106 -3.14 6.54 12.59
N ALA A 107 -2.20 7.49 12.60
CA ALA A 107 -1.09 7.52 11.64
C ALA A 107 -0.12 6.33 11.75
N ASP A 108 0.03 5.75 12.94
CA ASP A 108 0.86 4.56 13.15
C ASP A 108 0.11 3.29 12.71
N LEU A 109 -1.18 3.22 12.98
CA LEU A 109 -2.04 2.16 12.49
C LEU A 109 -2.09 2.14 10.97
N ASP A 110 -2.29 3.30 10.33
CA ASP A 110 -2.30 3.42 8.87
C ASP A 110 -0.97 2.98 8.24
N ALA A 111 0.14 3.41 8.84
CA ALA A 111 1.47 3.01 8.39
C ALA A 111 1.70 1.50 8.54
N LEU A 112 1.27 0.92 9.66
CA LEU A 112 1.37 -0.52 9.89
C LEU A 112 0.54 -1.32 8.89
N VAL A 113 -0.69 -0.89 8.59
CA VAL A 113 -1.54 -1.49 7.56
C VAL A 113 -0.88 -1.41 6.18
N ALA A 114 -0.32 -0.25 5.82
CA ALA A 114 0.38 -0.07 4.55
C ALA A 114 1.60 -1.00 4.44
N TYR A 115 2.36 -1.17 5.52
CA TYR A 115 3.47 -2.11 5.56
C TYR A 115 2.98 -3.56 5.35
N MET A 116 1.93 -3.99 6.05
CA MET A 116 1.35 -5.32 5.84
C MET A 116 0.83 -5.51 4.41
N GLN A 117 0.21 -4.50 3.82
CA GLN A 117 -0.24 -4.52 2.43
C GLN A 117 0.91 -4.62 1.42
N SER A 118 2.10 -4.15 1.77
CA SER A 118 3.29 -4.26 0.92
C SER A 118 3.89 -5.67 0.87
N LEU A 119 3.54 -6.53 1.80
CA LEU A 119 3.99 -7.93 1.87
C LEU A 119 3.18 -8.80 0.89
N LYS A 120 3.64 -8.89 -0.35
CA LYS A 120 3.00 -9.64 -1.45
C LYS A 120 3.62 -11.03 -1.61
#